data_3397d5bc27777925857c57679fcfa290
#
_entry.id   3397d5bc27777925857c57679fcfa290
#
_cell.length_a   1.000
_cell.length_b   1.000
_cell.length_c   1.000
_cell.angle_alpha   90.00
_cell.angle_beta   90.00
_cell.angle_gamma   90.00
#
_symmetry.space_group_name_H-M   'P 1'
#
loop_
_entity.id
_entity.type
_entity.pdbx_description
1 polymer ?
#
loop_
_entity_poly.entity_id
_entity_poly.type
_entity_poly.pdbx_seq_one_letter_code
_entity_poly.pdbx_strand_id
1 'polypeptide(L)'
;MSKYSYMTQEGYDKLIADLDELKGPGRQKVAAAIAEARSKGDLSENAEYDAAKDAQGMLELKINELEKVMASARVIDCLLYTSDAADE
;
A
#
# COMPACT_ATOMS: atom_id res chain seq x y z
N MET A 1 11.98 -6.70 -18.33
CA MET A 1 11.67 -6.62 -17.76
C MET A 1 11.62 -7.37 -16.65
N SER A 2 12.02 -7.19 -15.67
CA SER A 2 12.11 -7.90 -14.68
C SER A 2 10.99 -8.09 -14.12
N LYS A 3 10.79 -9.07 -13.65
CA LYS A 3 9.72 -9.38 -13.31
C LYS A 3 9.59 -9.57 -11.87
N TYR A 4 10.56 -9.92 -11.11
CA TYR A 4 10.41 -10.24 -9.71
C TYR A 4 11.23 -9.31 -8.84
N SER A 5 10.68 -8.97 -7.68
CA SER A 5 11.41 -8.20 -6.69
C SER A 5 11.78 -9.16 -5.57
N TYR A 6 13.05 -9.27 -5.26
CA TYR A 6 13.47 -10.17 -4.22
C TYR A 6 13.64 -9.43 -2.91
N MET A 7 13.19 -10.05 -1.83
CA MET A 7 13.26 -9.39 -0.55
C MET A 7 13.32 -10.42 0.55
N THR A 8 13.71 -9.99 1.75
CA THR A 8 13.76 -10.90 2.86
C THR A 8 12.37 -11.11 3.40
N GLN A 9 12.23 -12.08 4.27
CA GLN A 9 10.94 -12.32 4.90
C GLN A 9 10.51 -11.11 5.70
N GLU A 10 11.44 -10.46 6.37
CA GLU A 10 11.11 -9.27 7.13
C GLU A 10 10.59 -8.17 6.22
N GLY A 11 11.22 -8.00 5.07
CA GLY A 11 10.78 -7.00 4.13
C GLY A 11 9.40 -7.29 3.60
N TYR A 12 9.14 -8.54 3.32
CA TYR A 12 7.85 -8.95 2.81
C TYR A 12 6.78 -8.73 3.87
N ASP A 13 7.07 -9.10 5.12
CA ASP A 13 6.12 -8.92 6.20
C ASP A 13 5.81 -7.43 6.40
N LYS A 14 6.83 -6.59 6.26
CA LYS A 14 6.62 -5.17 6.42
C LYS A 14 5.74 -4.64 5.29
N LEU A 15 5.94 -5.16 4.10
CA LEU A 15 5.14 -4.75 2.95
C LEU A 15 3.67 -5.10 3.20
N ILE A 16 3.41 -6.29 3.73
CA ILE A 16 2.05 -6.70 4.03
C ILE A 16 1.46 -5.80 5.10
N ALA A 17 2.24 -5.49 6.13
CA ALA A 17 1.76 -4.64 7.21
C ALA A 17 1.45 -3.24 6.69
N ASP A 18 2.31 -2.71 5.82
CA ASP A 18 2.10 -1.39 5.26
C ASP A 18 0.82 -1.38 4.41
N LEU A 19 0.62 -2.41 3.63
CA LEU A 19 -0.58 -2.50 2.81
C LEU A 19 -1.82 -2.56 3.67
N ASP A 20 -1.80 -3.37 4.72
CA ASP A 20 -2.94 -3.49 5.60
C ASP A 20 -3.26 -2.16 6.24
N GLU A 21 -2.24 -1.42 6.62
CA GLU A 21 -2.43 -0.14 7.25
C GLU A 21 -3.09 0.83 6.27
N LEU A 22 -2.67 0.82 5.04
CA LEU A 22 -3.23 1.71 4.05
C LEU A 22 -4.66 1.31 3.68
N LYS A 23 -4.90 0.02 3.56
CA LYS A 23 -6.21 -0.45 3.14
C LYS A 23 -7.25 -0.37 4.24
N GLY A 24 -6.83 -0.49 5.49
CA GLY A 24 -7.74 -0.42 6.61
C GLY A 24 -7.82 0.99 7.16
N PRO A 25 -6.96 1.33 8.12
CA PRO A 25 -7.02 2.66 8.73
C PRO A 25 -6.86 3.79 7.72
N GLY A 26 -6.00 3.59 6.72
CA GLY A 26 -5.76 4.62 5.73
C GLY A 26 -7.02 4.99 4.98
N ARG A 27 -7.74 3.99 4.50
CA ARG A 27 -8.96 4.24 3.77
C ARG A 27 -10.03 4.84 4.65
N GLN A 28 -10.10 4.38 5.89
CA GLN A 28 -11.08 4.91 6.82
C GLN A 28 -10.82 6.37 7.11
N LYS A 29 -9.57 6.73 7.27
CA LYS A 29 -9.22 8.10 7.56
C LYS A 29 -9.59 9.01 6.40
N VAL A 30 -9.31 8.59 5.19
CA VAL A 30 -9.61 9.39 4.03
C VAL A 30 -11.12 9.48 3.84
N ALA A 31 -11.82 8.38 4.05
CA ALA A 31 -13.27 8.39 3.91
C ALA A 31 -13.91 9.35 4.91
N ALA A 32 -13.36 9.38 6.13
CA ALA A 32 -13.88 10.29 7.14
C ALA A 32 -13.59 11.74 6.73
N ALA A 33 -12.44 12.00 6.15
CA ALA A 33 -12.11 13.34 5.72
C ALA A 33 -13.05 13.81 4.61
N ILE A 34 -13.36 12.91 3.69
CA ILE A 34 -14.28 13.25 2.61
C ILE A 34 -15.67 13.52 3.16
N ALA A 35 -16.11 12.67 4.08
CA ALA A 35 -17.44 12.83 4.66
C ALA A 35 -17.53 14.14 5.41
N GLU A 36 -16.48 14.48 6.15
CA GLU A 36 -16.49 15.71 6.90
C GLU A 36 -16.51 16.92 5.97
N ALA A 37 -15.69 16.88 4.92
CA ALA A 37 -15.66 17.98 3.98
C ALA A 37 -17.01 18.15 3.29
N ARG A 38 -17.64 17.03 2.98
CA ARG A 38 -18.91 17.10 2.33
C ARG A 38 -19.94 17.73 3.20
N SER A 39 -19.89 17.49 4.50
CA SER A 39 -20.87 18.03 5.40
C SER A 39 -20.73 19.53 5.57
N LYS A 40 -19.63 20.10 5.09
CA LYS A 40 -19.42 21.53 5.24
C LYS A 40 -20.07 22.36 4.17
N GLY A 41 -20.69 21.73 3.20
CA GLY A 41 -21.50 22.48 2.31
C GLY A 41 -21.17 22.43 0.88
N ASP A 42 -21.01 23.60 0.25
CA ASP A 42 -20.92 23.69 -1.18
C ASP A 42 -19.74 22.94 -1.75
N LEU A 43 -19.99 21.88 -2.43
CA LEU A 43 -18.93 21.06 -2.97
C LEU A 43 -18.20 21.72 -4.13
N SER A 44 -18.85 22.61 -4.80
CA SER A 44 -18.20 23.20 -5.98
C SER A 44 -17.09 24.15 -5.60
N GLU A 45 -17.06 24.63 -4.38
CA GLU A 45 -15.99 25.50 -3.97
C GLU A 45 -15.35 25.05 -2.69
N ASN A 46 -15.49 23.80 -2.37
CA ASN A 46 -15.01 23.28 -1.10
C ASN A 46 -13.60 22.75 -1.28
N ALA A 47 -12.62 23.57 -0.92
CA ALA A 47 -11.23 23.17 -1.04
C ALA A 47 -10.90 21.97 -0.16
N GLU A 48 -11.58 21.84 0.96
CA GLU A 48 -11.33 20.69 1.81
C GLU A 48 -11.79 19.41 1.16
N TYR A 49 -12.91 19.49 0.46
CA TYR A 49 -13.42 18.32 -0.22
C TYR A 49 -12.45 17.93 -1.35
N ASP A 50 -11.96 18.91 -2.09
CA ASP A 50 -11.02 18.65 -3.16
C ASP A 50 -9.74 18.03 -2.62
N ALA A 51 -9.24 18.55 -1.51
CA ALA A 51 -8.04 18.02 -0.90
C ALA A 51 -8.26 16.58 -0.42
N ALA A 52 -9.44 16.30 0.13
CA ALA A 52 -9.74 14.97 0.60
C ALA A 52 -9.83 13.98 -0.55
N LYS A 53 -10.41 14.42 -1.67
CA LYS A 53 -10.47 13.56 -2.84
C LYS A 53 -9.08 13.31 -3.42
N ASP A 54 -8.23 14.32 -3.40
CA ASP A 54 -6.86 14.15 -3.87
C ASP A 54 -6.14 13.15 -2.96
N ALA A 55 -6.33 13.26 -1.66
CA ALA A 55 -5.71 12.34 -0.73
C ALA A 55 -6.18 10.91 -1.00
N GLN A 56 -7.45 10.76 -1.34
CA GLN A 56 -7.97 9.46 -1.66
C GLN A 56 -7.27 8.88 -2.89
N GLY A 57 -7.10 9.70 -3.91
CA GLY A 57 -6.43 9.25 -5.12
C GLY A 57 -5.00 8.84 -4.84
N MET A 58 -4.29 9.62 -4.04
CA MET A 58 -2.91 9.29 -3.71
C MET A 58 -2.83 8.01 -2.91
N LEU A 59 -3.75 7.82 -2.00
CA LEU A 59 -3.78 6.62 -1.19
C LEU A 59 -4.00 5.38 -2.07
N GLU A 60 -4.96 5.47 -2.96
CA GLU A 60 -5.26 4.33 -3.81
C GLU A 60 -4.10 4.02 -4.76
N LEU A 61 -3.42 5.06 -5.21
CA LEU A 61 -2.27 4.88 -6.06
C LEU A 61 -1.17 4.14 -5.29
N LYS A 62 -0.94 4.55 -4.05
CA LYS A 62 0.07 3.92 -3.23
C LYS A 62 -0.26 2.45 -2.97
N ILE A 63 -1.52 2.18 -2.66
CA ILE A 63 -1.96 0.81 -2.44
C ILE A 63 -1.70 -0.02 -3.69
N ASN A 64 -2.06 0.54 -4.84
CA ASN A 64 -1.88 -0.16 -6.09
C ASN A 64 -0.42 -0.46 -6.36
N GLU A 65 0.45 0.50 -6.08
CA GLU A 65 1.87 0.29 -6.27
C GLU A 65 2.42 -0.80 -5.37
N LEU A 66 1.99 -0.80 -4.11
CA LEU A 66 2.46 -1.82 -3.19
C LEU A 66 1.91 -3.19 -3.57
N GLU A 67 0.69 -3.23 -4.08
CA GLU A 67 0.13 -4.50 -4.50
C GLU A 67 0.87 -5.05 -5.71
N LYS A 68 1.34 -4.18 -6.58
CA LYS A 68 2.12 -4.62 -7.71
C LYS A 68 3.44 -5.21 -7.24
N VAL A 69 4.06 -4.57 -6.27
CA VAL A 69 5.30 -5.07 -5.72
C VAL A 69 5.06 -6.44 -5.08
N MET A 70 3.97 -6.56 -4.35
CA MET A 70 3.66 -7.84 -3.73
C MET A 70 3.44 -8.94 -4.75
N ALA A 71 2.80 -8.59 -5.83
CA ALA A 71 2.50 -9.58 -6.86
C ALA A 71 3.78 -10.14 -7.47
N SER A 72 4.82 -9.31 -7.53
CA SER A 72 6.06 -9.78 -8.11
C SER A 72 7.11 -10.12 -7.05
N ALA A 73 6.74 -10.04 -5.78
CA ALA A 73 7.71 -10.27 -4.72
C ALA A 73 8.06 -11.74 -4.59
N ARG A 74 9.33 -11.97 -4.29
CA ARG A 74 9.81 -13.32 -4.02
C ARG A 74 10.63 -13.22 -2.76
N VAL A 75 10.29 -14.02 -1.79
CA VAL A 75 10.99 -13.98 -0.51
C VAL A 75 12.24 -14.82 -0.59
N ILE A 76 13.34 -14.27 -0.12
CA ILE A 76 14.58 -14.97 -0.11
C ILE A 76 14.93 -15.21 1.33
N ASP A 77 15.18 -16.47 1.68
CA ASP A 77 15.57 -16.80 3.03
C ASP A 77 17.00 -17.27 2.92
N CYS A 78 17.90 -16.50 3.42
CA CYS A 78 19.30 -16.82 3.27
C CYS A 78 19.64 -18.18 3.85
N LEU A 79 19.09 -18.48 4.98
CA LEU A 79 19.38 -19.77 5.55
C LEU A 79 18.84 -20.90 4.73
N LEU A 80 17.61 -20.76 4.35
CA LEU A 80 17.00 -21.78 3.57
C LEU A 80 17.67 -21.92 2.23
N TYR A 81 18.00 -20.79 1.66
CA TYR A 81 18.66 -20.79 0.37
C TYR A 81 19.98 -21.53 0.45
N THR A 82 20.70 -21.27 1.51
CA THR A 82 21.97 -21.91 1.67
C THR A 82 21.78 -23.41 1.81
N SER A 83 20.83 -23.80 2.54
CA SER A 83 20.61 -25.20 2.68
C SER A 83 20.26 -25.82 1.39
N ASP A 84 19.46 -25.17 0.66
CA ASP A 84 19.10 -25.69 -0.59
C ASP A 84 20.21 -25.88 -1.47
N ALA A 85 21.04 -24.93 -1.51
CA ALA A 85 22.15 -25.05 -2.39
C ALA A 85 22.90 -26.24 -2.01
N ALA A 86 23.00 -26.45 -0.76
CA ALA A 86 23.74 -27.58 -0.36
C ALA A 86 23.08 -28.80 -0.81
N ASP A 87 21.81 -28.75 -0.82
CA ASP A 87 21.20 -29.82 -1.24
C ASP A 87 21.45 -30.27 -2.47
N GLU A 88 21.62 -29.56 -3.23
CA GLU A 88 21.72 -29.95 -4.44
C GLU A 88 22.56 -30.33 -4.75
#